data_d54b3055d305a8170851f6d417fe7963
#
_entry.id   d54b3055d305a8170851f6d417fe7963
#
_cell.length_a   1.000
_cell.length_b   1.000
_cell.length_c   1.000
_cell.angle_alpha   90.00
_cell.angle_beta   90.00
_cell.angle_gamma   90.00
#
_symmetry.space_group_name_H-M   'P 1'
#
loop_
_entity.id
_entity.type
_entity.pdbx_description
1 polymer ?
#
loop_
_entity_poly.entity_id
_entity_poly.type
_entity_poly.pdbx_seq_one_letter_code
_entity_poly.pdbx_strand_id
1 'polypeptide(L)'
;MNKTVDRPKDRIIRSQHVKLGTKNKMGQTYTDINTMFFEVEREPSFMTGSEVIRQAVKVASVGTSVAYPITPQSEAAALIGELYAEGYLEEYFRGESEFAVMGQCAGAAFGGHRVFTTTAGPGTLRAMENFPMWAGSRLPIQVCVTMRGINSPLSIQPDTLEAHYLLETGMLMWHAETAQDLYDFILKGFIVAEQPDVHIPIATMCDGFFVTHTKDTVMLPPGDLCLPPYDPYKSPVPCMDMECPPVRMMRDPFVMKSNYISYSTHASWQQEVRAAVERSRKHTIHLLDGLIDVHNIDRDIIIVASGTAVSQSREAIRLLEEEGIKVGLVKIKTIRPFPHEEIKEATKRAKHIFVPEFNLAGWLAREIKAIVPNNERVIAGPHVAGGMTLPCEVIVEEMKKYLGLEVAHNQ
;
A
#
# COMPACT_ATOMS: atom_id res chain seq x y z
N MET A 1 -26.23 -31.18 -15.07
CA MET A 1 -25.12 -32.06 -14.65
C MET A 1 -24.04 -31.18 -14.03
N ASN A 2 -24.13 -30.98 -12.69
CA ASN A 2 -23.11 -30.28 -11.92
C ASN A 2 -21.92 -31.20 -11.76
N LYS A 3 -20.87 -30.96 -12.52
CA LYS A 3 -19.54 -31.51 -12.18
C LYS A 3 -19.02 -30.66 -11.02
N THR A 4 -19.16 -31.14 -9.81
CA THR A 4 -18.36 -30.69 -8.68
C THR A 4 -16.89 -30.89 -9.07
N VAL A 5 -16.21 -29.78 -9.31
CA VAL A 5 -14.75 -29.80 -9.48
C VAL A 5 -14.20 -30.25 -8.13
N ASP A 6 -13.63 -31.44 -8.11
CA ASP A 6 -12.96 -32.00 -6.94
C ASP A 6 -11.80 -31.06 -6.59
N ARG A 7 -11.98 -30.24 -5.55
CA ARG A 7 -10.95 -29.31 -5.09
C ARG A 7 -9.87 -30.11 -4.41
N PRO A 8 -8.62 -30.03 -4.83
CA PRO A 8 -7.56 -30.74 -4.11
C PRO A 8 -7.27 -30.01 -2.80
N LYS A 9 -8.06 -30.30 -1.76
CA LYS A 9 -7.81 -29.83 -0.39
C LYS A 9 -6.37 -30.14 0.09
N ASP A 10 -5.71 -31.09 -0.55
CA ASP A 10 -4.36 -31.53 -0.20
C ASP A 10 -3.25 -30.65 -0.81
N ARG A 11 -3.55 -29.70 -1.72
CA ARG A 11 -2.52 -28.87 -2.35
C ARG A 11 -2.14 -27.63 -1.53
N ILE A 12 -3.04 -27.11 -0.70
CA ILE A 12 -2.77 -25.98 0.22
C ILE A 12 -1.68 -26.35 1.24
N ILE A 13 -1.46 -27.64 1.49
CA ILE A 13 -0.48 -28.17 2.45
C ILE A 13 0.97 -28.13 1.91
N ARG A 14 1.19 -27.83 0.63
CA ARG A 14 2.54 -27.80 0.04
C ARG A 14 3.28 -26.47 0.17
N SER A 15 2.62 -25.40 0.60
CA SER A 15 3.34 -24.20 0.98
C SER A 15 4.19 -24.53 2.21
N GLN A 16 5.51 -24.44 2.08
CA GLN A 16 6.41 -24.61 3.21
C GLN A 16 6.25 -23.38 4.11
N HIS A 17 5.26 -23.45 5.01
CA HIS A 17 5.12 -22.41 6.03
C HIS A 17 6.41 -22.31 6.82
N VAL A 18 6.93 -21.13 6.88
CA VAL A 18 8.11 -20.86 7.70
C VAL A 18 7.76 -21.09 9.16
N LYS A 19 8.38 -22.09 9.79
CA LYS A 19 8.21 -22.38 11.22
C LYS A 19 9.27 -21.59 11.99
N LEU A 20 8.82 -20.83 12.99
CA LEU A 20 9.72 -20.25 13.99
C LEU A 20 10.64 -21.36 14.56
N GLY A 21 11.93 -21.06 14.70
CA GLY A 21 12.92 -22.03 15.16
C GLY A 21 13.65 -22.82 14.06
N THR A 22 13.31 -22.61 12.76
CA THR A 22 14.15 -23.11 11.67
C THR A 22 15.44 -22.31 11.57
N LYS A 23 16.51 -22.95 11.09
CA LYS A 23 17.80 -22.30 10.90
C LYS A 23 17.96 -21.85 9.45
N ASN A 24 18.54 -20.68 9.24
CA ASN A 24 18.98 -20.24 7.91
C ASN A 24 20.22 -21.01 7.44
N LYS A 25 20.67 -20.78 6.21
CA LYS A 25 21.89 -21.41 5.65
C LYS A 25 23.17 -21.12 6.49
N MET A 26 23.16 -20.08 7.31
CA MET A 26 24.25 -19.71 8.23
C MET A 26 24.09 -20.31 9.63
N GLY A 27 23.08 -21.14 9.87
CA GLY A 27 22.85 -21.78 11.16
C GLY A 27 22.19 -20.92 12.23
N GLN A 28 21.77 -19.69 11.90
CA GLN A 28 21.06 -18.80 12.81
C GLN A 28 19.60 -19.25 12.96
N THR A 29 19.12 -19.28 14.19
CA THR A 29 17.72 -19.61 14.46
C THR A 29 16.86 -18.36 14.28
N TYR A 30 15.84 -18.45 13.45
CA TYR A 30 14.88 -17.36 13.31
C TYR A 30 13.98 -17.28 14.55
N THR A 31 14.04 -16.17 15.22
CA THR A 31 13.24 -15.86 16.41
C THR A 31 12.01 -15.03 16.09
N ASP A 32 11.99 -14.41 14.91
CA ASP A 32 10.92 -13.56 14.42
C ASP A 32 10.65 -13.84 12.93
N ILE A 33 9.37 -13.96 12.56
CA ILE A 33 8.90 -14.19 11.19
C ILE A 33 9.40 -13.08 10.24
N ASN A 34 9.46 -11.86 10.72
CA ASN A 34 9.86 -10.71 9.93
C ASN A 34 11.31 -10.82 9.47
N THR A 35 12.21 -11.11 10.41
CA THR A 35 13.63 -11.34 10.17
C THR A 35 13.84 -12.50 9.19
N MET A 36 13.09 -13.55 9.38
CA MET A 36 13.15 -14.76 8.60
C MET A 36 12.80 -14.58 7.13
N PHE A 37 11.75 -13.78 6.86
CA PHE A 37 11.20 -13.65 5.52
C PHE A 37 11.98 -12.65 4.66
N PHE A 38 12.54 -11.61 5.28
CA PHE A 38 13.20 -10.51 4.58
C PHE A 38 14.75 -10.62 4.56
N GLU A 39 15.34 -11.48 5.40
CA GLU A 39 16.78 -11.77 5.40
C GLU A 39 17.17 -12.98 4.54
N VAL A 40 16.22 -13.64 3.89
CA VAL A 40 16.51 -14.73 2.96
C VAL A 40 17.18 -14.17 1.71
N GLU A 41 18.24 -14.85 1.23
CA GLU A 41 18.84 -14.55 -0.06
C GLU A 41 17.77 -14.64 -1.16
N ARG A 42 17.56 -13.54 -1.88
CA ARG A 42 16.53 -13.40 -2.91
C ARG A 42 17.12 -13.60 -4.30
N GLU A 43 16.31 -14.12 -5.20
CA GLU A 43 16.68 -14.35 -6.60
C GLU A 43 15.96 -13.34 -7.50
N PRO A 44 16.65 -12.83 -8.56
CA PRO A 44 16.03 -11.88 -9.49
C PRO A 44 15.00 -12.58 -10.38
N SER A 45 13.86 -11.94 -10.56
CA SER A 45 12.82 -12.34 -11.49
C SER A 45 12.35 -11.13 -12.29
N PHE A 46 12.18 -11.28 -13.60
CA PHE A 46 11.77 -10.20 -14.50
C PHE A 46 10.27 -10.30 -14.77
N MET A 47 9.47 -9.39 -14.19
CA MET A 47 8.02 -9.48 -14.18
C MET A 47 7.34 -8.11 -14.19
N THR A 48 6.07 -8.08 -14.59
CA THR A 48 5.21 -6.90 -14.49
C THR A 48 4.74 -6.71 -13.04
N GLY A 49 4.29 -5.49 -12.69
CA GLY A 49 3.69 -5.27 -11.38
C GLY A 49 2.41 -6.10 -11.15
N SER A 50 1.65 -6.42 -12.19
CA SER A 50 0.50 -7.35 -12.10
C SER A 50 0.95 -8.76 -11.71
N GLU A 51 2.03 -9.27 -12.30
CA GLU A 51 2.64 -10.55 -11.94
C GLU A 51 3.23 -10.50 -10.51
N VAL A 52 3.79 -9.35 -10.12
CA VAL A 52 4.27 -9.09 -8.76
C VAL A 52 3.14 -9.18 -7.73
N ILE A 53 1.97 -8.58 -8.01
CA ILE A 53 0.79 -8.67 -7.15
C ILE A 53 0.37 -10.15 -7.00
N ARG A 54 0.28 -10.90 -8.11
CA ARG A 54 0.00 -12.34 -8.06
C ARG A 54 0.97 -13.08 -7.14
N GLN A 55 2.27 -12.83 -7.33
CA GLN A 55 3.31 -13.50 -6.54
C GLN A 55 3.22 -13.13 -5.06
N ALA A 56 2.98 -11.86 -4.73
CA ALA A 56 2.81 -11.40 -3.36
C ALA A 56 1.57 -12.04 -2.68
N VAL A 57 0.46 -12.14 -3.41
CA VAL A 57 -0.77 -12.81 -2.93
C VAL A 57 -0.53 -14.29 -2.61
N LYS A 58 0.19 -14.99 -3.52
CA LYS A 58 0.60 -16.39 -3.30
C LYS A 58 1.43 -16.53 -2.02
N VAL A 59 2.48 -15.73 -1.92
CA VAL A 59 3.44 -15.77 -0.81
C VAL A 59 2.81 -15.30 0.51
N ALA A 60 1.85 -14.38 0.46
CA ALA A 60 1.11 -13.93 1.64
C ALA A 60 0.16 -15.02 2.20
N SER A 61 -0.03 -16.15 1.54
CA SER A 61 -1.00 -17.17 1.95
C SER A 61 -2.41 -16.58 2.12
N VAL A 62 -2.87 -15.83 1.12
CA VAL A 62 -4.21 -15.24 1.11
C VAL A 62 -5.25 -16.37 1.06
N GLY A 63 -6.23 -16.32 1.96
CA GLY A 63 -7.34 -17.29 1.96
C GLY A 63 -8.40 -16.94 0.94
N THR A 64 -8.82 -15.68 0.91
CA THR A 64 -9.89 -15.22 0.02
C THR A 64 -9.48 -13.98 -0.76
N SER A 65 -9.76 -13.98 -2.06
CA SER A 65 -9.71 -12.76 -2.86
C SER A 65 -11.03 -12.53 -3.59
N VAL A 66 -11.43 -11.26 -3.68
CA VAL A 66 -12.63 -10.83 -4.41
C VAL A 66 -12.22 -9.76 -5.39
N ALA A 67 -12.73 -9.79 -6.61
CA ALA A 67 -12.36 -8.83 -7.62
C ALA A 67 -13.54 -8.36 -8.47
N TYR A 68 -13.46 -7.10 -8.93
CA TYR A 68 -14.26 -6.55 -10.02
C TYR A 68 -13.29 -5.98 -11.06
N PRO A 69 -13.45 -6.32 -12.34
CA PRO A 69 -12.47 -5.91 -13.36
C PRO A 69 -12.54 -4.41 -13.64
N ILE A 70 -11.47 -3.71 -13.36
CA ILE A 70 -11.26 -2.31 -13.73
C ILE A 70 -9.78 -2.08 -14.10
N THR A 71 -9.51 -1.43 -15.25
CA THR A 71 -8.15 -1.14 -15.69
C THR A 71 -7.51 -0.07 -14.78
N PRO A 72 -6.20 -0.21 -14.39
CA PRO A 72 -5.21 -1.19 -14.84
C PRO A 72 -5.09 -2.46 -13.99
N GLN A 73 -5.92 -2.69 -12.98
CA GLN A 73 -5.81 -3.85 -12.09
C GLN A 73 -6.44 -5.15 -12.64
N SER A 74 -7.16 -5.09 -13.79
CA SER A 74 -7.86 -6.26 -14.34
C SER A 74 -6.94 -7.46 -14.61
N GLU A 75 -5.71 -7.21 -15.04
CA GLU A 75 -4.70 -8.24 -15.25
C GLU A 75 -4.32 -8.92 -13.93
N ALA A 76 -4.02 -8.13 -12.89
CA ALA A 76 -3.71 -8.67 -11.57
C ALA A 76 -4.88 -9.52 -11.02
N ALA A 77 -6.13 -9.05 -11.19
CA ALA A 77 -7.31 -9.80 -10.79
C ALA A 77 -7.44 -11.14 -11.54
N ALA A 78 -7.14 -11.18 -12.83
CA ALA A 78 -7.14 -12.40 -13.63
C ALA A 78 -6.07 -13.37 -13.14
N LEU A 79 -4.85 -12.91 -12.93
CA LEU A 79 -3.72 -13.69 -12.43
C LEU A 79 -3.98 -14.26 -11.01
N ILE A 80 -4.68 -13.52 -10.15
CA ILE A 80 -5.14 -14.02 -8.85
C ILE A 80 -6.19 -15.12 -9.03
N GLY A 81 -7.09 -14.98 -10.01
CA GLY A 81 -8.03 -16.04 -10.35
C GLY A 81 -7.35 -17.33 -10.82
N GLU A 82 -6.20 -17.25 -11.48
CA GLU A 82 -5.36 -18.40 -11.82
C GLU A 82 -4.78 -19.06 -10.56
N LEU A 83 -4.32 -18.30 -9.56
CA LEU A 83 -3.87 -18.85 -8.28
C LEU A 83 -4.97 -19.68 -7.57
N TYR A 84 -6.23 -19.24 -7.67
CA TYR A 84 -7.34 -20.04 -7.17
C TYR A 84 -7.49 -21.36 -7.94
N ALA A 85 -7.40 -21.33 -9.26
CA ALA A 85 -7.45 -22.54 -10.08
C ALA A 85 -6.26 -23.48 -9.82
N GLU A 86 -5.10 -22.93 -9.46
CA GLU A 86 -3.90 -23.68 -9.06
C GLU A 86 -3.97 -24.21 -7.62
N GLY A 87 -4.97 -23.78 -6.81
CA GLY A 87 -5.19 -24.24 -5.43
C GLY A 87 -4.38 -23.48 -4.36
N TYR A 88 -3.90 -22.26 -4.65
CA TYR A 88 -3.21 -21.41 -3.67
C TYR A 88 -4.16 -20.55 -2.84
N LEU A 89 -5.38 -20.29 -3.31
CA LEU A 89 -6.44 -19.62 -2.57
C LEU A 89 -7.55 -20.61 -2.22
N GLU A 90 -8.18 -20.39 -1.08
CA GLU A 90 -9.35 -21.16 -0.68
C GLU A 90 -10.59 -20.72 -1.46
N GLU A 91 -10.76 -19.40 -1.62
CA GLU A 91 -11.91 -18.82 -2.30
C GLU A 91 -11.51 -17.64 -3.20
N TYR A 92 -12.16 -17.57 -4.36
CA TYR A 92 -12.06 -16.46 -5.29
C TYR A 92 -13.44 -16.12 -5.84
N PHE A 93 -13.87 -14.88 -5.65
CA PHE A 93 -15.17 -14.40 -6.11
C PHE A 93 -15.02 -13.23 -7.09
N ARG A 94 -15.98 -13.13 -8.00
CA ARG A 94 -16.19 -11.92 -8.81
C ARG A 94 -17.43 -11.21 -8.31
N GLY A 95 -17.27 -9.97 -7.89
CA GLY A 95 -18.38 -9.12 -7.46
C GLY A 95 -19.06 -8.44 -8.64
N GLU A 96 -20.24 -7.88 -8.39
CA GLU A 96 -21.02 -7.16 -9.39
C GLU A 96 -20.61 -5.69 -9.52
N SER A 97 -19.90 -5.18 -8.53
CA SER A 97 -19.35 -3.83 -8.46
C SER A 97 -18.28 -3.75 -7.38
N GLU A 98 -17.48 -2.70 -7.41
CA GLU A 98 -16.44 -2.49 -6.38
C GLU A 98 -17.05 -2.35 -4.98
N PHE A 99 -18.24 -1.75 -4.86
CA PHE A 99 -18.98 -1.70 -3.59
C PHE A 99 -19.30 -3.11 -3.06
N ALA A 100 -19.84 -3.98 -3.92
CA ALA A 100 -20.15 -5.36 -3.56
C ALA A 100 -18.88 -6.17 -3.22
N VAL A 101 -17.80 -5.98 -3.98
CA VAL A 101 -16.48 -6.59 -3.71
C VAL A 101 -16.01 -6.27 -2.31
N MET A 102 -16.04 -4.99 -1.92
CA MET A 102 -15.55 -4.59 -0.59
C MET A 102 -16.44 -5.10 0.55
N GLY A 103 -17.75 -5.20 0.32
CA GLY A 103 -18.67 -5.86 1.25
C GLY A 103 -18.39 -7.37 1.40
N GLN A 104 -18.11 -8.07 0.30
CA GLN A 104 -17.73 -9.49 0.31
C GLN A 104 -16.38 -9.71 1.01
N CYS A 105 -15.40 -8.81 0.80
CA CYS A 105 -14.12 -8.84 1.52
C CYS A 105 -14.34 -8.74 3.04
N ALA A 106 -15.24 -7.86 3.48
CA ALA A 106 -15.58 -7.75 4.90
C ALA A 106 -16.18 -9.06 5.43
N GLY A 107 -17.12 -9.67 4.69
CA GLY A 107 -17.71 -10.97 5.05
C GLY A 107 -16.66 -12.06 5.20
N ALA A 108 -15.72 -12.17 4.27
CA ALA A 108 -14.63 -13.15 4.33
C ALA A 108 -13.69 -12.88 5.53
N ALA A 109 -13.35 -11.62 5.79
CA ALA A 109 -12.51 -11.24 6.94
C ALA A 109 -13.21 -11.50 8.28
N PHE A 110 -14.52 -11.27 8.39
CA PHE A 110 -15.31 -11.70 9.54
C PHE A 110 -15.33 -13.23 9.71
N GLY A 111 -15.25 -13.97 8.61
CA GLY A 111 -15.10 -15.42 8.59
C GLY A 111 -13.70 -15.91 9.01
N GLY A 112 -12.76 -15.00 9.27
CA GLY A 112 -11.41 -15.35 9.74
C GLY A 112 -10.40 -15.61 8.62
N HIS A 113 -10.71 -15.22 7.37
CA HIS A 113 -9.77 -15.35 6.26
C HIS A 113 -8.80 -14.17 6.19
N ARG A 114 -7.56 -14.43 5.75
CA ARG A 114 -6.70 -13.37 5.22
C ARG A 114 -7.24 -12.96 3.87
N VAL A 115 -7.60 -11.68 3.73
CA VAL A 115 -8.32 -11.16 2.57
C VAL A 115 -7.48 -10.16 1.80
N PHE A 116 -7.45 -10.34 0.48
CA PHE A 116 -6.81 -9.42 -0.46
C PHE A 116 -7.78 -9.03 -1.58
N THR A 117 -7.74 -7.79 -1.99
CA THR A 117 -8.46 -7.32 -3.19
C THR A 117 -7.68 -6.26 -3.92
N THR A 118 -8.11 -5.94 -5.13
CA THR A 118 -7.54 -4.89 -5.96
C THR A 118 -8.63 -3.96 -6.48
N THR A 119 -8.32 -2.67 -6.63
CA THR A 119 -9.20 -1.68 -7.23
C THR A 119 -8.42 -0.56 -7.91
N ALA A 120 -9.08 0.31 -8.64
CA ALA A 120 -8.44 1.43 -9.35
C ALA A 120 -9.45 2.55 -9.64
N GLY A 121 -8.99 3.80 -9.64
CA GLY A 121 -9.71 4.96 -10.15
C GLY A 121 -11.11 5.15 -9.57
N PRO A 122 -12.11 5.25 -10.45
CA PRO A 122 -13.50 5.41 -10.02
C PRO A 122 -14.02 4.24 -9.19
N GLY A 123 -13.42 3.04 -9.30
CA GLY A 123 -13.76 1.89 -8.46
C GLY A 123 -13.42 2.10 -6.99
N THR A 124 -12.30 2.77 -6.70
CA THR A 124 -11.94 3.18 -5.34
C THR A 124 -13.01 4.08 -4.73
N LEU A 125 -13.48 5.09 -5.48
CA LEU A 125 -14.52 6.00 -5.02
C LEU A 125 -15.87 5.31 -4.86
N ARG A 126 -16.22 4.38 -5.76
CA ARG A 126 -17.45 3.60 -5.66
C ARG A 126 -17.48 2.70 -4.43
N ALA A 127 -16.32 2.28 -3.96
CA ALA A 127 -16.17 1.44 -2.78
C ALA A 127 -16.01 2.23 -1.47
N MET A 128 -15.95 3.55 -1.51
CA MET A 128 -15.53 4.42 -0.41
C MET A 128 -16.26 4.18 0.91
N GLU A 129 -17.55 3.86 0.87
CA GLU A 129 -18.35 3.60 2.07
C GLU A 129 -17.83 2.41 2.90
N ASN A 130 -17.23 1.41 2.23
CA ASN A 130 -16.77 0.20 2.90
C ASN A 130 -15.45 0.41 3.69
N PHE A 131 -14.59 1.31 3.26
CA PHE A 131 -13.26 1.47 3.88
C PHE A 131 -13.32 1.94 5.34
N PRO A 132 -14.10 2.97 5.70
CA PRO A 132 -14.28 3.32 7.11
C PRO A 132 -14.95 2.20 7.91
N MET A 133 -15.84 1.42 7.31
CA MET A 133 -16.45 0.26 7.95
C MET A 133 -15.40 -0.82 8.23
N TRP A 134 -14.48 -1.11 7.31
CA TRP A 134 -13.38 -2.04 7.56
C TRP A 134 -12.50 -1.58 8.73
N ALA A 135 -12.13 -0.30 8.75
CA ALA A 135 -11.29 0.26 9.81
C ALA A 135 -12.00 0.22 11.17
N GLY A 136 -13.27 0.62 11.21
CA GLY A 136 -14.10 0.61 12.42
C GLY A 136 -14.39 -0.81 12.93
N SER A 137 -14.55 -1.77 12.03
CA SER A 137 -14.73 -3.19 12.38
C SER A 137 -13.41 -3.91 12.66
N ARG A 138 -12.28 -3.22 12.57
CA ARG A 138 -10.94 -3.78 12.85
C ARG A 138 -10.65 -5.01 11.98
N LEU A 139 -10.90 -4.90 10.67
CA LEU A 139 -10.66 -5.97 9.69
C LEU A 139 -9.33 -5.72 8.98
N PRO A 140 -8.32 -6.60 9.14
CA PRO A 140 -7.00 -6.42 8.54
C PRO A 140 -6.99 -6.82 7.06
N ILE A 141 -7.92 -6.26 6.30
CA ILE A 141 -8.04 -6.48 4.87
C ILE A 141 -6.98 -5.66 4.14
N GLN A 142 -6.34 -6.26 3.16
CA GLN A 142 -5.44 -5.53 2.29
C GLN A 142 -6.07 -5.27 0.93
N VAL A 143 -6.05 -4.00 0.52
CA VAL A 143 -6.43 -3.58 -0.82
C VAL A 143 -5.22 -3.02 -1.57
N CYS A 144 -4.96 -3.53 -2.76
CA CYS A 144 -4.01 -2.90 -3.67
C CYS A 144 -4.76 -1.90 -4.54
N VAL A 145 -4.39 -0.62 -4.43
CA VAL A 145 -4.99 0.47 -5.21
C VAL A 145 -4.02 0.86 -6.32
N THR A 146 -4.36 0.47 -7.55
CA THR A 146 -3.59 0.85 -8.73
C THR A 146 -4.10 2.19 -9.25
N MET A 147 -3.56 3.27 -8.68
CA MET A 147 -4.07 4.62 -8.83
C MET A 147 -4.03 5.12 -10.28
N ARG A 148 -5.12 5.73 -10.72
CA ARG A 148 -5.26 6.30 -12.07
C ARG A 148 -6.22 7.48 -12.08
N GLY A 149 -6.34 8.17 -13.21
CA GLY A 149 -7.37 9.18 -13.43
C GLY A 149 -8.77 8.66 -13.07
N ILE A 150 -9.46 9.38 -12.19
CA ILE A 150 -10.77 8.96 -11.67
C ILE A 150 -11.82 9.03 -12.76
N ASN A 151 -12.00 10.21 -13.32
CA ASN A 151 -12.89 10.47 -14.44
C ASN A 151 -12.75 11.93 -14.90
N SER A 152 -12.95 12.21 -16.19
CA SER A 152 -12.88 13.53 -16.80
C SER A 152 -11.53 14.28 -16.59
N PRO A 153 -10.50 13.91 -17.40
CA PRO A 153 -10.57 12.94 -18.48
C PRO A 153 -10.52 11.50 -17.97
N LEU A 154 -11.18 10.58 -18.67
CA LEU A 154 -11.01 9.16 -18.43
C LEU A 154 -9.60 8.75 -18.87
N SER A 155 -8.79 8.35 -17.92
CA SER A 155 -7.42 7.90 -18.18
C SER A 155 -7.06 6.71 -17.32
N ILE A 156 -6.25 5.81 -17.88
CA ILE A 156 -5.67 4.67 -17.16
C ILE A 156 -4.27 4.97 -16.60
N GLN A 157 -3.77 6.16 -16.90
CA GLN A 157 -2.46 6.63 -16.48
C GLN A 157 -2.52 7.17 -15.03
N PRO A 158 -1.37 7.30 -14.36
CA PRO A 158 -1.30 7.69 -12.95
C PRO A 158 -2.04 8.99 -12.63
N ASP A 159 -2.73 8.95 -11.51
CA ASP A 159 -3.26 10.12 -10.81
C ASP A 159 -3.43 9.76 -9.34
N THR A 160 -2.77 10.47 -8.43
CA THR A 160 -2.75 10.14 -7.00
C THR A 160 -3.92 10.75 -6.22
N LEU A 161 -4.95 11.26 -6.91
CA LEU A 161 -6.12 11.86 -6.27
C LEU A 161 -6.91 10.84 -5.43
N GLU A 162 -6.87 9.55 -5.80
CA GLU A 162 -7.45 8.46 -4.99
C GLU A 162 -6.85 8.40 -3.59
N ALA A 163 -5.52 8.57 -3.46
CA ALA A 163 -4.86 8.60 -2.17
C ALA A 163 -5.44 9.72 -1.29
N HIS A 164 -5.71 10.89 -1.88
CA HIS A 164 -6.34 11.99 -1.15
C HIS A 164 -7.72 11.64 -0.59
N TYR A 165 -8.56 10.97 -1.37
CA TYR A 165 -9.88 10.52 -0.89
C TYR A 165 -9.80 9.48 0.23
N LEU A 166 -8.75 8.67 0.24
CA LEU A 166 -8.56 7.63 1.26
C LEU A 166 -8.02 8.16 2.60
N LEU A 167 -7.55 9.40 2.69
CA LEU A 167 -6.87 9.95 3.88
C LEU A 167 -7.66 9.79 5.17
N GLU A 168 -8.98 9.96 5.14
CA GLU A 168 -9.85 9.95 6.32
C GLU A 168 -10.60 8.63 6.54
N THR A 169 -10.23 7.56 5.82
CA THR A 169 -10.89 6.26 5.95
C THR A 169 -10.45 5.45 7.17
N GLY A 170 -9.36 5.82 7.82
CA GLY A 170 -8.80 5.08 8.95
C GLY A 170 -7.92 3.90 8.58
N MET A 171 -7.66 3.68 7.29
CA MET A 171 -6.76 2.63 6.82
C MET A 171 -5.29 3.05 6.92
N LEU A 172 -4.38 2.07 7.04
CA LEU A 172 -2.98 2.28 6.72
C LEU A 172 -2.83 2.53 5.21
N MET A 173 -1.89 3.36 4.80
CA MET A 173 -1.70 3.72 3.41
C MET A 173 -0.21 3.78 3.08
N TRP A 174 0.27 2.90 2.23
CA TRP A 174 1.65 2.86 1.78
C TRP A 174 1.72 3.03 0.27
N HIS A 175 2.65 3.83 -0.21
CA HIS A 175 2.76 4.19 -1.63
C HIS A 175 4.07 3.66 -2.22
N ALA A 176 3.97 2.64 -3.05
CA ALA A 176 5.08 1.98 -3.73
C ALA A 176 5.62 2.83 -4.89
N GLU A 177 6.93 3.01 -4.96
CA GLU A 177 7.64 3.64 -6.09
C GLU A 177 7.85 2.64 -7.23
N THR A 178 8.21 1.39 -6.89
CA THR A 178 8.64 0.36 -7.84
C THR A 178 7.83 -0.93 -7.67
N ALA A 179 8.00 -1.85 -8.62
CA ALA A 179 7.45 -3.19 -8.51
C ALA A 179 8.01 -3.96 -7.29
N GLN A 180 9.27 -3.71 -6.91
CA GLN A 180 9.86 -4.27 -5.69
C GLN A 180 9.18 -3.73 -4.43
N ASP A 181 8.98 -2.41 -4.35
CA ASP A 181 8.24 -1.81 -3.24
C ASP A 181 6.84 -2.42 -3.14
N LEU A 182 6.15 -2.57 -4.28
CA LEU A 182 4.80 -3.13 -4.33
C LEU A 182 4.76 -4.55 -3.76
N TYR A 183 5.71 -5.40 -4.14
CA TYR A 183 5.86 -6.74 -3.59
C TYR A 183 6.06 -6.73 -2.08
N ASP A 184 7.06 -5.99 -1.64
CA ASP A 184 7.43 -5.92 -0.23
C ASP A 184 6.33 -5.27 0.61
N PHE A 185 5.65 -4.23 0.11
CA PHE A 185 4.58 -3.55 0.83
C PHE A 185 3.33 -4.41 0.97
N ILE A 186 3.00 -5.26 -0.02
CA ILE A 186 1.90 -6.21 0.13
C ILE A 186 2.21 -7.20 1.26
N LEU A 187 3.40 -7.78 1.30
CA LEU A 187 3.77 -8.75 2.33
C LEU A 187 3.89 -8.12 3.72
N LYS A 188 4.66 -7.04 3.82
CA LYS A 188 4.88 -6.30 5.07
C LYS A 188 3.58 -5.66 5.58
N GLY A 189 2.71 -5.26 4.64
CA GLY A 189 1.40 -4.71 4.94
C GLY A 189 0.51 -5.69 5.72
N PHE A 190 0.43 -6.94 5.31
CA PHE A 190 -0.28 -7.96 6.08
C PHE A 190 0.31 -8.14 7.47
N ILE A 191 1.64 -8.20 7.58
CA ILE A 191 2.32 -8.37 8.87
C ILE A 191 1.97 -7.23 9.83
N VAL A 192 1.93 -5.98 9.36
CA VAL A 192 1.57 -4.83 10.20
C VAL A 192 0.08 -4.79 10.49
N ALA A 193 -0.75 -5.00 9.46
CA ALA A 193 -2.20 -4.95 9.60
C ALA A 193 -2.73 -6.01 10.57
N GLU A 194 -2.10 -7.17 10.65
CA GLU A 194 -2.49 -8.30 11.50
C GLU A 194 -1.89 -8.24 12.91
N GLN A 195 -1.06 -7.24 13.26
CA GLN A 195 -0.57 -7.10 14.64
C GLN A 195 -1.75 -6.91 15.61
N PRO A 196 -1.79 -7.63 16.75
CA PRO A 196 -2.90 -7.55 17.69
C PRO A 196 -3.18 -6.14 18.21
N ASP A 197 -2.14 -5.32 18.33
CA ASP A 197 -2.27 -3.93 18.80
C ASP A 197 -2.63 -2.94 17.67
N VAL A 198 -2.58 -3.37 16.41
CA VAL A 198 -2.92 -2.58 15.21
C VAL A 198 -4.27 -3.00 14.65
N HIS A 199 -4.34 -4.13 14.03
CA HIS A 199 -5.52 -4.84 13.51
C HIS A 199 -6.50 -3.93 12.77
N ILE A 200 -6.04 -3.30 11.69
CA ILE A 200 -6.82 -2.42 10.82
C ILE A 200 -6.47 -2.67 9.34
N PRO A 201 -7.34 -2.27 8.40
CA PRO A 201 -7.07 -2.48 6.99
C PRO A 201 -5.90 -1.64 6.48
N ILE A 202 -5.32 -2.08 5.37
CA ILE A 202 -4.24 -1.38 4.68
C ILE A 202 -4.51 -1.24 3.19
N ALA A 203 -4.22 -0.06 2.65
CA ALA A 203 -4.13 0.22 1.23
C ALA A 203 -2.65 0.26 0.82
N THR A 204 -2.21 -0.73 0.04
CA THR A 204 -0.96 -0.64 -0.70
C THR A 204 -1.25 -0.01 -2.04
N MET A 205 -0.71 1.17 -2.27
CA MET A 205 -0.97 1.98 -3.45
C MET A 205 0.22 1.93 -4.40
N CYS A 206 -0.05 1.96 -5.69
CA CYS A 206 0.97 2.17 -6.73
C CYS A 206 0.39 2.99 -7.88
N ASP A 207 1.26 3.65 -8.61
CA ASP A 207 0.87 4.40 -9.80
C ASP A 207 0.50 3.43 -10.91
N GLY A 208 -0.79 3.38 -11.20
CA GLY A 208 -1.39 2.47 -12.16
C GLY A 208 -0.77 2.62 -13.55
N PHE A 209 -0.76 1.54 -14.32
CA PHE A 209 -0.11 1.37 -15.61
C PHE A 209 1.43 1.46 -15.54
N PHE A 210 2.02 2.48 -14.93
CA PHE A 210 3.49 2.60 -14.85
C PHE A 210 4.11 1.46 -14.04
N VAL A 211 3.61 1.20 -12.84
CA VAL A 211 4.12 0.11 -12.01
C VAL A 211 3.53 -1.23 -12.44
N THR A 212 2.23 -1.27 -12.78
CA THR A 212 1.52 -2.54 -13.02
C THR A 212 1.89 -3.22 -14.34
N HIS A 213 2.21 -2.47 -15.41
CA HIS A 213 2.43 -3.02 -16.76
C HIS A 213 3.88 -2.92 -17.23
N THR A 214 4.74 -2.19 -16.53
CA THR A 214 6.17 -2.17 -16.84
C THR A 214 6.84 -3.40 -16.23
N LYS A 215 7.69 -4.06 -17.01
CA LYS A 215 8.54 -5.16 -16.50
C LYS A 215 9.75 -4.61 -15.81
N ASP A 216 10.04 -5.15 -14.64
CA ASP A 216 11.20 -4.79 -13.83
C ASP A 216 11.81 -6.03 -13.18
N THR A 217 13.04 -5.91 -12.72
CA THR A 217 13.70 -6.97 -11.96
C THR A 217 13.26 -6.89 -10.51
N VAL A 218 12.58 -7.91 -10.04
CA VAL A 218 12.10 -8.01 -8.66
C VAL A 218 12.82 -9.16 -7.96
N MET A 219 13.36 -8.87 -6.78
CA MET A 219 14.07 -9.84 -5.97
C MET A 219 13.07 -10.62 -5.11
N LEU A 220 12.93 -11.91 -5.38
CA LEU A 220 11.98 -12.81 -4.73
C LEU A 220 12.67 -13.81 -3.80
N PRO A 221 12.05 -14.23 -2.69
CA PRO A 221 12.57 -15.33 -1.89
C PRO A 221 12.58 -16.62 -2.69
N PRO A 222 13.54 -17.52 -2.46
CA PRO A 222 13.63 -18.78 -3.20
C PRO A 222 12.51 -19.75 -2.82
N GLY A 223 12.05 -20.50 -3.82
CA GLY A 223 11.12 -21.60 -3.63
C GLY A 223 9.68 -21.17 -3.27
N ASP A 224 8.99 -22.04 -2.50
CA ASP A 224 7.59 -21.83 -2.09
C ASP A 224 7.48 -21.26 -0.65
N LEU A 225 8.38 -20.36 -0.27
CA LEU A 225 8.36 -19.72 1.03
C LEU A 225 7.13 -18.81 1.13
N CYS A 226 6.30 -19.03 2.15
CA CYS A 226 5.06 -18.26 2.37
C CYS A 226 4.99 -17.72 3.80
N LEU A 227 4.26 -16.61 3.96
CA LEU A 227 3.88 -16.14 5.30
C LEU A 227 3.05 -17.21 6.02
N PRO A 228 3.14 -17.28 7.36
CA PRO A 228 2.29 -18.18 8.12
C PRO A 228 0.81 -17.84 7.88
N PRO A 229 -0.08 -18.82 8.04
CA PRO A 229 -1.51 -18.60 7.97
C PRO A 229 -1.94 -17.48 8.92
N TYR A 230 -2.97 -16.74 8.52
CA TYR A 230 -3.61 -15.77 9.39
C TYR A 230 -4.23 -16.49 10.59
N ASP A 231 -4.03 -15.94 11.78
CA ASP A 231 -4.62 -16.45 13.02
C ASP A 231 -5.71 -15.47 13.49
N PRO A 232 -6.99 -15.73 13.18
CA PRO A 232 -8.08 -14.85 13.54
C PRO A 232 -8.30 -14.76 15.06
N TYR A 233 -7.79 -15.72 15.83
CA TYR A 233 -7.91 -15.71 17.30
C TYR A 233 -7.00 -14.67 17.97
N LYS A 234 -6.01 -14.17 17.27
CA LYS A 234 -5.20 -13.02 17.71
C LYS A 234 -5.89 -11.67 17.51
N SER A 235 -7.01 -11.66 16.79
CA SER A 235 -7.78 -10.46 16.57
C SER A 235 -8.32 -9.90 17.90
N PRO A 236 -8.25 -8.57 18.12
CA PRO A 236 -8.94 -7.92 19.24
C PRO A 236 -10.46 -7.94 19.07
N VAL A 237 -10.93 -8.24 17.85
CA VAL A 237 -12.35 -8.37 17.51
C VAL A 237 -12.68 -9.83 17.28
N PRO A 238 -13.75 -10.39 17.89
CA PRO A 238 -14.15 -11.77 17.66
C PRO A 238 -14.47 -12.00 16.18
N CYS A 239 -13.86 -13.01 15.57
CA CYS A 239 -14.28 -13.48 14.25
C CYS A 239 -15.47 -14.45 14.37
N MET A 240 -16.22 -14.60 13.27
CA MET A 240 -17.24 -15.64 13.13
C MET A 240 -16.53 -16.95 12.85
N ASP A 241 -16.36 -17.77 13.87
CA ASP A 241 -15.85 -19.12 13.73
C ASP A 241 -17.03 -20.09 13.68
N MET A 242 -17.05 -20.98 12.69
CA MET A 242 -18.09 -22.01 12.53
C MET A 242 -18.05 -23.06 13.63
N GLU A 243 -16.91 -23.28 14.26
CA GLU A 243 -16.76 -24.16 15.43
C GLU A 243 -17.04 -23.43 16.75
N CYS A 244 -16.85 -22.13 16.77
CA CYS A 244 -17.34 -21.25 17.81
C CYS A 244 -18.64 -20.66 17.28
N PRO A 245 -19.82 -21.12 17.71
CA PRO A 245 -21.06 -20.73 17.07
C PRO A 245 -21.16 -19.19 16.96
N PRO A 246 -21.96 -18.66 16.02
CA PRO A 246 -22.16 -17.21 15.77
C PRO A 246 -22.41 -16.38 17.04
N VAL A 247 -22.44 -17.08 18.14
CA VAL A 247 -22.46 -16.60 19.52
C VAL A 247 -21.29 -15.67 19.85
N ARG A 248 -20.13 -15.71 19.18
CA ARG A 248 -19.06 -14.77 19.58
C ARG A 248 -19.29 -13.36 19.04
N MET A 249 -19.80 -13.21 17.83
CA MET A 249 -20.35 -11.92 17.39
C MET A 249 -21.68 -11.59 18.08
N MET A 250 -22.49 -12.60 18.41
CA MET A 250 -23.78 -12.44 19.06
C MET A 250 -23.76 -12.68 20.58
N ARG A 251 -22.69 -13.28 21.12
CA ARG A 251 -22.58 -13.60 22.56
C ARG A 251 -22.44 -12.36 23.42
N ASP A 252 -22.00 -11.28 22.82
CA ASP A 252 -22.08 -10.00 23.45
C ASP A 252 -22.65 -8.98 22.46
N PRO A 253 -23.97 -9.01 22.25
CA PRO A 253 -24.64 -7.93 21.52
C PRO A 253 -24.38 -6.59 22.19
N PHE A 254 -23.86 -6.60 23.42
CA PHE A 254 -23.43 -5.43 24.14
C PHE A 254 -22.00 -5.02 23.71
N VAL A 255 -21.09 -5.95 23.42
CA VAL A 255 -19.76 -5.62 22.86
C VAL A 255 -19.91 -5.19 21.39
N MET A 256 -20.70 -5.89 20.59
CA MET A 256 -21.07 -5.44 19.24
C MET A 256 -21.84 -4.11 19.30
N LYS A 257 -22.81 -4.01 20.17
CA LYS A 257 -23.59 -2.77 20.37
C LYS A 257 -22.75 -1.68 21.02
N SER A 258 -21.90 -1.99 21.96
CA SER A 258 -20.99 -1.05 22.59
C SER A 258 -19.84 -0.66 21.67
N ASN A 259 -19.20 -1.59 20.97
CA ASN A 259 -18.17 -1.30 20.01
C ASN A 259 -18.77 -0.69 18.72
N TYR A 260 -19.79 -1.27 18.14
CA TYR A 260 -20.42 -0.76 16.93
C TYR A 260 -21.13 0.57 17.14
N ILE A 261 -21.90 0.72 18.22
CA ILE A 261 -22.57 1.99 18.55
C ILE A 261 -21.58 2.99 19.14
N SER A 262 -20.62 2.56 19.96
CA SER A 262 -19.56 3.42 20.50
C SER A 262 -18.63 3.87 19.37
N TYR A 263 -18.32 3.00 18.41
CA TYR A 263 -17.52 3.34 17.25
C TYR A 263 -18.29 4.13 16.20
N SER A 264 -19.58 3.90 16.00
CA SER A 264 -20.37 4.59 14.99
C SER A 264 -20.95 5.93 15.47
N THR A 265 -21.07 6.16 16.77
CA THR A 265 -21.74 7.34 17.32
C THR A 265 -20.88 8.25 18.17
N HIS A 266 -19.64 7.84 18.51
CA HIS A 266 -18.78 8.58 19.42
C HIS A 266 -17.38 8.83 18.83
N ALA A 267 -16.77 9.93 19.24
CA ALA A 267 -15.37 10.24 18.95
C ALA A 267 -14.39 9.12 19.35
N SER A 268 -14.77 8.26 20.29
CA SER A 268 -13.99 7.09 20.73
C SER A 268 -13.65 6.13 19.59
N TRP A 269 -14.53 5.93 18.60
CA TRP A 269 -14.24 5.13 17.42
C TRP A 269 -13.09 5.73 16.60
N GLN A 270 -13.19 7.01 16.28
CA GLN A 270 -12.14 7.70 15.54
C GLN A 270 -10.83 7.76 16.35
N GLN A 271 -10.93 7.94 17.67
CA GLN A 271 -9.77 7.94 18.55
C GLN A 271 -9.06 6.58 18.54
N GLU A 272 -9.81 5.47 18.62
CA GLU A 272 -9.22 4.14 18.62
C GLU A 272 -8.61 3.77 17.27
N VAL A 273 -9.25 4.12 16.16
CA VAL A 273 -8.67 3.90 14.82
C VAL A 273 -7.40 4.73 14.63
N ARG A 274 -7.41 6.00 15.03
CA ARG A 274 -6.21 6.85 15.01
C ARG A 274 -5.10 6.29 15.90
N ALA A 275 -5.45 5.82 17.09
CA ALA A 275 -4.49 5.19 18.00
C ALA A 275 -3.90 3.91 17.40
N ALA A 276 -4.69 3.11 16.66
CA ALA A 276 -4.20 1.94 15.95
C ALA A 276 -3.23 2.32 14.81
N VAL A 277 -3.53 3.39 14.06
CA VAL A 277 -2.61 3.95 13.07
C VAL A 277 -1.29 4.37 13.72
N GLU A 278 -1.34 5.06 14.85
CA GLU A 278 -0.12 5.45 15.58
C GLU A 278 0.65 4.23 16.13
N ARG A 279 -0.05 3.23 16.67
CA ARG A 279 0.60 1.99 17.11
C ARG A 279 1.27 1.24 15.95
N SER A 280 0.70 1.32 14.74
CA SER A 280 1.31 0.69 13.56
C SER A 280 2.67 1.28 13.21
N ARG A 281 2.93 2.54 13.60
CA ARG A 281 4.14 3.29 13.25
C ARG A 281 5.42 2.54 13.64
N LYS A 282 5.48 1.99 14.86
CA LYS A 282 6.65 1.22 15.35
C LYS A 282 6.90 -0.03 14.50
N HIS A 283 5.83 -0.75 14.13
CA HIS A 283 5.94 -1.95 13.29
C HIS A 283 6.33 -1.59 11.86
N THR A 284 5.75 -0.51 11.33
CA THR A 284 6.06 0.00 9.99
C THR A 284 7.51 0.47 9.88
N ILE A 285 8.00 1.24 10.85
CA ILE A 285 9.40 1.70 10.90
C ILE A 285 10.34 0.50 10.89
N HIS A 286 10.05 -0.51 11.71
CA HIS A 286 10.88 -1.71 11.79
C HIS A 286 10.92 -2.49 10.48
N LEU A 287 9.78 -2.65 9.82
CA LEU A 287 9.68 -3.47 8.60
C LEU A 287 10.13 -2.73 7.32
N LEU A 288 9.92 -1.42 7.25
CA LEU A 288 10.26 -0.61 6.08
C LEU A 288 11.61 0.10 6.22
N ASP A 289 12.32 -0.10 7.34
CA ASP A 289 13.54 0.67 7.64
C ASP A 289 13.25 2.19 7.56
N GLY A 290 12.28 2.64 8.37
CA GLY A 290 11.77 4.00 8.38
C GLY A 290 10.52 4.23 7.51
N LEU A 291 9.87 5.37 7.71
CA LEU A 291 8.68 5.79 6.95
C LEU A 291 9.03 6.59 5.69
N ILE A 292 10.27 7.06 5.62
CA ILE A 292 10.85 7.79 4.50
C ILE A 292 12.23 7.22 4.18
N ASP A 293 12.69 7.44 2.95
CA ASP A 293 14.11 7.33 2.60
C ASP A 293 14.65 8.72 2.30
N VAL A 294 15.90 9.00 2.67
CA VAL A 294 16.52 10.30 2.51
C VAL A 294 17.84 10.21 1.75
N HIS A 295 18.07 11.21 0.90
CA HIS A 295 19.31 11.31 0.15
C HIS A 295 19.76 12.78 0.09
N ASN A 296 21.00 13.07 0.52
CA ASN A 296 21.60 14.41 0.46
C ASN A 296 20.75 15.53 1.11
N ILE A 297 20.16 15.28 2.28
CA ILE A 297 19.27 16.24 2.98
C ILE A 297 19.99 17.42 3.63
N ASP A 298 21.30 17.52 3.48
CA ASP A 298 22.10 18.67 3.88
C ASP A 298 22.04 19.84 2.88
N ARG A 299 21.32 19.68 1.76
CA ARG A 299 21.19 20.64 0.67
C ARG A 299 20.18 21.74 0.97
N ASP A 300 20.39 22.90 0.32
CA ASP A 300 19.43 24.03 0.38
C ASP A 300 18.12 23.76 -0.36
N ILE A 301 18.15 22.84 -1.33
CA ILE A 301 17.01 22.47 -2.16
C ILE A 301 16.73 20.98 -1.92
N ILE A 302 15.50 20.66 -1.59
CA ILE A 302 15.05 19.27 -1.38
C ILE A 302 13.79 19.03 -2.20
N ILE A 303 13.73 17.88 -2.86
CA ILE A 303 12.49 17.34 -3.43
C ILE A 303 11.89 16.36 -2.41
N VAL A 304 10.58 16.48 -2.17
CA VAL A 304 9.81 15.52 -1.36
C VAL A 304 8.74 14.91 -2.25
N ALA A 305 8.77 13.60 -2.43
CA ALA A 305 7.89 12.89 -3.36
C ALA A 305 7.47 11.52 -2.83
N SER A 306 6.44 10.93 -3.45
CA SER A 306 5.99 9.56 -3.22
C SER A 306 5.62 8.87 -4.54
N GLY A 307 5.59 7.53 -4.55
CA GLY A 307 5.31 6.76 -5.75
C GLY A 307 6.31 7.00 -6.87
N THR A 308 5.90 6.89 -8.13
CA THR A 308 6.81 7.04 -9.29
C THR A 308 7.31 8.47 -9.49
N ALA A 309 6.72 9.48 -8.84
CA ALA A 309 7.30 10.83 -8.80
C ALA A 309 8.70 10.84 -8.15
N VAL A 310 9.01 9.87 -7.30
CA VAL A 310 10.35 9.70 -6.72
C VAL A 310 11.37 9.29 -7.79
N SER A 311 11.02 8.33 -8.64
CA SER A 311 11.90 7.88 -9.75
C SER A 311 12.19 9.01 -10.72
N GLN A 312 11.15 9.80 -11.09
CA GLN A 312 11.31 10.98 -11.94
C GLN A 312 12.17 12.05 -11.25
N SER A 313 12.00 12.21 -9.94
CA SER A 313 12.82 13.16 -9.16
C SER A 313 14.28 12.74 -9.09
N ARG A 314 14.60 11.45 -9.00
CA ARG A 314 16.00 10.96 -9.03
C ARG A 314 16.70 11.36 -10.32
N GLU A 315 16.03 11.19 -11.46
CA GLU A 315 16.59 11.57 -12.75
C GLU A 315 16.68 13.09 -12.90
N ALA A 316 15.68 13.84 -12.44
CA ALA A 316 15.73 15.30 -12.41
C ALA A 316 16.91 15.81 -11.56
N ILE A 317 17.19 15.19 -10.42
CA ILE A 317 18.34 15.52 -9.56
C ILE A 317 19.64 15.27 -10.31
N ARG A 318 19.76 14.13 -11.00
CA ARG A 318 20.97 13.82 -11.81
C ARG A 318 21.23 14.90 -12.86
N LEU A 319 20.20 15.34 -13.59
CA LEU A 319 20.32 16.40 -14.59
C LEU A 319 20.68 17.75 -13.97
N LEU A 320 20.10 18.10 -12.83
CA LEU A 320 20.40 19.35 -12.11
C LEU A 320 21.84 19.34 -11.57
N GLU A 321 22.32 18.21 -11.07
CA GLU A 321 23.70 18.07 -10.57
C GLU A 321 24.73 18.21 -11.69
N GLU A 322 24.45 17.79 -12.93
CA GLU A 322 25.29 18.02 -14.11
C GLU A 322 25.45 19.53 -14.41
N GLU A 323 24.44 20.33 -14.06
CA GLU A 323 24.48 21.79 -14.16
C GLU A 323 25.02 22.47 -12.87
N GLY A 324 25.45 21.72 -11.89
CA GLY A 324 26.03 22.22 -10.62
C GLY A 324 24.98 22.58 -9.56
N ILE A 325 23.70 22.30 -9.80
CA ILE A 325 22.61 22.56 -8.86
C ILE A 325 22.44 21.35 -7.94
N LYS A 326 22.76 21.53 -6.66
CA LYS A 326 22.74 20.43 -5.67
C LYS A 326 21.38 20.30 -5.03
N VAL A 327 20.75 19.15 -5.20
CA VAL A 327 19.39 18.86 -4.71
C VAL A 327 19.42 17.60 -3.84
N GLY A 328 18.63 17.62 -2.76
CA GLY A 328 18.38 16.44 -1.93
C GLY A 328 17.02 15.83 -2.23
N LEU A 329 16.77 14.61 -1.76
CA LEU A 329 15.54 13.86 -1.97
C LEU A 329 15.04 13.27 -0.66
N VAL A 330 13.73 13.38 -0.44
CA VAL A 330 12.97 12.66 0.56
C VAL A 330 11.88 11.84 -0.14
N LYS A 331 12.02 10.52 -0.11
CA LYS A 331 10.99 9.58 -0.56
C LYS A 331 10.05 9.28 0.59
N ILE A 332 8.77 9.55 0.43
CA ILE A 332 7.73 9.15 1.37
C ILE A 332 7.23 7.74 0.99
N LYS A 333 7.38 6.78 1.91
CA LYS A 333 6.88 5.40 1.76
C LYS A 333 5.47 5.23 2.28
N THR A 334 5.12 5.99 3.33
CA THR A 334 3.82 5.86 4.01
C THR A 334 3.05 7.17 4.02
N ILE A 335 1.77 7.09 3.63
CA ILE A 335 0.83 8.22 3.71
C ILE A 335 0.02 8.15 5.01
N ARG A 336 -0.17 6.94 5.54
CA ARG A 336 -0.70 6.67 6.88
C ARG A 336 0.02 5.44 7.47
N PRO A 337 0.69 5.55 8.60
CA PRO A 337 0.95 6.78 9.37
C PRO A 337 1.78 7.80 8.57
N PHE A 338 1.44 9.10 8.66
CA PHE A 338 2.19 10.14 7.96
C PHE A 338 3.52 10.44 8.69
N PRO A 339 4.65 10.60 7.99
CA PRO A 339 5.97 10.78 8.59
C PRO A 339 6.26 12.24 9.00
N HIS A 340 5.43 12.80 9.89
CA HIS A 340 5.49 14.21 10.27
C HIS A 340 6.85 14.65 10.77
N GLU A 341 7.39 13.95 11.77
CA GLU A 341 8.65 14.34 12.41
C GLU A 341 9.85 14.06 11.51
N GLU A 342 9.80 12.97 10.76
CA GLU A 342 10.84 12.61 9.81
C GLU A 342 10.98 13.64 8.69
N ILE A 343 9.84 14.10 8.13
CA ILE A 343 9.86 15.15 7.09
C ILE A 343 10.37 16.47 7.67
N LYS A 344 9.91 16.88 8.85
CA LYS A 344 10.41 18.10 9.51
C LYS A 344 11.92 18.07 9.68
N GLU A 345 12.43 16.95 10.22
CA GLU A 345 13.87 16.80 10.46
C GLU A 345 14.65 16.77 9.13
N ALA A 346 14.19 15.99 8.13
CA ALA A 346 14.85 15.88 6.85
C ALA A 346 14.89 17.22 6.08
N THR A 347 13.88 18.08 6.27
CA THR A 347 13.76 19.34 5.54
C THR A 347 14.17 20.57 6.35
N LYS A 348 14.64 20.43 7.58
CA LYS A 348 14.89 21.56 8.49
C LYS A 348 15.87 22.61 7.94
N ARG A 349 16.87 22.18 7.13
CA ARG A 349 17.90 23.05 6.54
C ARG A 349 17.54 23.58 5.16
N ALA A 350 16.53 22.98 4.50
CA ALA A 350 16.16 23.35 3.15
C ALA A 350 15.63 24.79 3.08
N LYS A 351 16.07 25.55 2.11
CA LYS A 351 15.51 26.86 1.75
C LYS A 351 14.30 26.71 0.82
N HIS A 352 14.32 25.66 -0.02
CA HIS A 352 13.26 25.35 -0.97
C HIS A 352 12.94 23.87 -0.89
N ILE A 353 11.66 23.53 -0.81
CA ILE A 353 11.12 22.18 -0.77
C ILE A 353 10.14 22.04 -1.93
N PHE A 354 10.53 21.30 -2.96
CA PHE A 354 9.68 21.02 -4.13
C PHE A 354 8.89 19.75 -3.93
N VAL A 355 7.62 19.77 -4.31
CA VAL A 355 6.73 18.60 -4.17
C VAL A 355 6.06 18.32 -5.52
N PRO A 356 6.72 17.52 -6.40
CA PRO A 356 6.13 17.10 -7.65
C PRO A 356 5.06 16.02 -7.40
N GLU A 357 3.90 16.14 -8.08
CA GLU A 357 2.76 15.25 -7.84
C GLU A 357 1.99 14.89 -9.10
N PHE A 358 1.51 13.64 -9.19
CA PHE A 358 0.56 13.19 -10.20
C PHE A 358 -0.89 13.52 -9.81
N ASN A 359 -1.20 14.79 -9.55
CA ASN A 359 -2.56 15.29 -9.33
C ASN A 359 -2.61 16.81 -9.44
N LEU A 360 -3.75 17.37 -9.79
CA LEU A 360 -3.94 18.82 -9.83
C LEU A 360 -4.13 19.45 -8.46
N ALA A 361 -4.52 18.68 -7.48
CA ALA A 361 -4.90 19.19 -6.17
C ALA A 361 -3.69 19.64 -5.32
N GLY A 362 -2.49 19.09 -5.59
CA GLY A 362 -1.30 19.34 -4.76
C GLY A 362 -1.52 18.92 -3.31
N TRP A 363 -2.19 17.77 -3.12
CA TRP A 363 -2.61 17.36 -1.78
C TRP A 363 -1.41 17.03 -0.87
N LEU A 364 -0.36 16.39 -1.42
CA LEU A 364 0.83 16.06 -0.64
C LEU A 364 1.59 17.33 -0.24
N ALA A 365 1.71 18.30 -1.14
CA ALA A 365 2.30 19.60 -0.81
C ALA A 365 1.52 20.32 0.31
N ARG A 366 0.19 20.20 0.35
CA ARG A 366 -0.62 20.75 1.45
C ARG A 366 -0.37 20.04 2.77
N GLU A 367 -0.28 18.70 2.78
CA GLU A 367 0.08 17.93 3.98
C GLU A 367 1.47 18.35 4.50
N ILE A 368 2.45 18.49 3.60
CA ILE A 368 3.80 18.95 3.97
C ILE A 368 3.77 20.38 4.50
N LYS A 369 3.03 21.30 3.84
CA LYS A 369 2.87 22.68 4.32
C LYS A 369 2.26 22.76 5.72
N ALA A 370 1.37 21.85 6.06
CA ALA A 370 0.73 21.83 7.38
C ALA A 370 1.69 21.48 8.51
N ILE A 371 2.80 20.79 8.22
CA ILE A 371 3.72 20.29 9.26
C ILE A 371 5.06 21.02 9.30
N VAL A 372 5.52 21.57 8.15
CA VAL A 372 6.86 22.18 8.05
C VAL A 372 6.80 23.64 8.55
N PRO A 373 7.67 24.03 9.49
CA PRO A 373 7.82 25.43 9.86
C PRO A 373 8.27 26.29 8.66
N ASN A 374 7.79 27.52 8.59
CA ASN A 374 8.03 28.41 7.44
C ASN A 374 7.60 27.78 6.12
N ASN A 375 6.34 27.42 6.05
CA ASN A 375 5.75 26.65 4.95
C ASN A 375 5.79 27.37 3.58
N GLU A 376 6.10 28.66 3.54
CA GLU A 376 6.34 29.44 2.31
C GLU A 376 7.45 28.85 1.44
N ARG A 377 8.41 28.15 2.04
CA ARG A 377 9.47 27.44 1.32
C ARG A 377 9.03 26.14 0.64
N VAL A 378 7.80 25.68 0.91
CA VAL A 378 7.23 24.50 0.26
C VAL A 378 6.54 24.93 -1.04
N ILE A 379 7.15 24.52 -2.14
CA ILE A 379 6.71 24.81 -3.50
C ILE A 379 5.91 23.60 -3.99
N ALA A 380 4.62 23.81 -4.22
CA ALA A 380 3.76 22.80 -4.80
C ALA A 380 4.01 22.74 -6.32
N GLY A 381 4.36 21.56 -6.82
CA GLY A 381 4.55 21.33 -8.24
C GLY A 381 5.97 20.86 -8.65
N PRO A 382 6.13 20.49 -9.95
CA PRO A 382 5.08 20.49 -10.96
C PRO A 382 3.93 19.53 -10.65
N HIS A 383 2.73 19.91 -11.09
CA HIS A 383 1.53 19.10 -10.96
C HIS A 383 1.08 18.61 -12.33
N VAL A 384 0.89 17.32 -12.48
CA VAL A 384 0.30 16.72 -13.67
C VAL A 384 -0.87 15.83 -13.27
N ALA A 385 -1.91 15.80 -14.09
CA ALA A 385 -3.11 15.02 -13.78
C ALA A 385 -3.79 14.53 -15.05
N GLY A 386 -4.81 13.69 -14.89
CA GLY A 386 -5.62 13.21 -15.98
C GLY A 386 -4.85 12.31 -16.95
N GLY A 387 -3.80 11.64 -16.49
CA GLY A 387 -3.01 10.74 -17.29
C GLY A 387 -1.87 11.38 -18.08
N MET A 388 -1.49 12.57 -17.71
CA MET A 388 -0.26 13.18 -18.20
C MET A 388 0.93 12.52 -17.50
N THR A 389 2.01 12.35 -18.25
CA THR A 389 3.30 11.95 -17.65
C THR A 389 3.92 13.11 -16.91
N LEU A 390 4.74 12.81 -15.91
CA LEU A 390 5.60 13.79 -15.22
C LEU A 390 7.07 13.50 -15.60
N PRO A 391 7.53 13.95 -16.77
CA PRO A 391 8.92 13.75 -17.17
C PRO A 391 9.87 14.51 -16.23
N CYS A 392 11.06 13.96 -16.03
CA CYS A 392 12.09 14.59 -15.20
C CYS A 392 12.46 16.00 -15.71
N GLU A 393 12.41 16.23 -17.02
CA GLU A 393 12.67 17.53 -17.65
C GLU A 393 11.68 18.61 -17.17
N VAL A 394 10.40 18.24 -17.01
CA VAL A 394 9.37 19.18 -16.48
C VAL A 394 9.71 19.58 -15.03
N ILE A 395 10.20 18.61 -14.23
CA ILE A 395 10.64 18.90 -12.85
C ILE A 395 11.83 19.85 -12.90
N VAL A 396 12.82 19.61 -13.75
CA VAL A 396 14.01 20.44 -13.91
C VAL A 396 13.63 21.87 -14.34
N GLU A 397 12.80 22.01 -15.37
CA GLU A 397 12.37 23.31 -15.91
C GLU A 397 11.62 24.14 -14.86
N GLU A 398 10.64 23.56 -14.17
CA GLU A 398 9.88 24.27 -13.15
C GLU A 398 10.76 24.68 -11.95
N MET A 399 11.69 23.81 -11.55
CA MET A 399 12.65 24.15 -10.49
C MET A 399 13.56 25.30 -10.91
N LYS A 400 14.15 25.25 -12.11
CA LYS A 400 15.00 26.33 -12.65
C LYS A 400 14.25 27.65 -12.76
N LYS A 401 13.04 27.62 -13.30
CA LYS A 401 12.16 28.79 -13.40
C LYS A 401 11.87 29.42 -12.04
N TYR A 402 11.53 28.60 -11.03
CA TYR A 402 11.29 29.10 -9.67
C TYR A 402 12.55 29.71 -9.05
N LEU A 403 13.71 29.13 -9.30
CA LEU A 403 15.01 29.60 -8.79
C LEU A 403 15.56 30.80 -9.58
N GLY A 404 14.89 31.26 -10.64
CA GLY A 404 15.35 32.36 -11.49
C GLY A 404 16.57 31.99 -12.34
N LEU A 405 16.77 30.73 -12.65
CA LEU A 405 17.84 30.22 -13.48
C LEU A 405 17.40 30.13 -14.95
N GLU A 406 18.35 30.31 -15.88
CA GLU A 406 18.04 30.19 -17.32
C GLU A 406 17.58 28.76 -17.66
N VAL A 407 16.42 28.66 -18.33
CA VAL A 407 15.96 27.43 -18.92
C VAL A 407 16.52 27.33 -20.33
N ALA A 408 17.36 26.34 -20.60
CA ALA A 408 17.83 26.11 -21.95
C ALA A 408 16.66 25.68 -22.84
N HIS A 409 16.21 26.56 -23.72
CA HIS A 409 15.24 26.22 -24.76
C HIS A 409 15.96 25.31 -25.78
N ASN A 410 15.86 24.00 -25.62
CA ASN A 410 16.13 23.10 -26.71
C ASN A 410 15.02 23.29 -27.76
N GLN A 411 15.39 23.93 -28.88
CA GLN A 411 14.56 24.06 -30.09
C GLN A 411 14.37 22.72 -30.78
#